data_f67725ac246f8ed9ad5d6d148d90cff1
#
_entry.id   f67725ac246f8ed9ad5d6d148d90cff1
#
_cell.length_a   1.000
_cell.length_b   1.000
_cell.length_c   1.000
_cell.angle_alpha   90.00
_cell.angle_beta   90.00
_cell.angle_gamma   90.00
#
_symmetry.space_group_name_H-M   'P 1'
#
loop_
_entity.id
_entity.type
_entity.pdbx_description
1 polymer ?
#
loop_
_entity_poly.entity_id
_entity_poly.type
_entity_poly.pdbx_seq_one_letter_code
_entity_poly.pdbx_strand_id
1 'polypeptide(L)'
;DKAQDLAMHFGYTTAEEGRAFGNHADFMYYSEKKGFKIDVVSYLDYSMENKVKGLNCSADMEIHEVTGESFQRMESPWTGKKYTNGYRVGGMKITLDGSPQGRTAWSTQPYLIPPAGQKEGYRGYPAIPDDKTVERLFEKAFQQNWQVEIHTNGDAAIDQLIRTMRPAAEKYGNNDRRIVMIHGQFLRRDQYKDLKELKIIPSMFTMHTFYWGDWYKKIIGPERAQLICPAKSLIDEGFKITIHTDAPVALPNLMQIVWASVNRVSRSGDVMGPDERITPYQAMQAITIWSAWQHFEEDKKGSIAEGKLADLVILSDNPIKIDPMKINNISVEATIKEGKMIYKK
;
A
#
# COMPACT_ATOMS: atom_id res chain seq x y z
N ASP A 1 10.37 -19.14 -4.14
CA ASP A 1 9.40 -19.83 -5.03
C ASP A 1 7.99 -19.86 -4.40
N LYS A 2 7.80 -20.39 -3.16
CA LYS A 2 6.46 -20.54 -2.55
C LYS A 2 5.62 -19.25 -2.47
N ALA A 3 6.23 -18.10 -2.19
CA ALA A 3 5.51 -16.83 -2.12
C ALA A 3 4.97 -16.43 -3.50
N GLN A 4 5.74 -16.65 -4.56
CA GLN A 4 5.26 -16.41 -5.93
C GLN A 4 4.16 -17.40 -6.31
N ASP A 5 4.31 -18.68 -5.93
CA ASP A 5 3.28 -19.68 -6.22
C ASP A 5 1.94 -19.32 -5.54
N LEU A 6 1.99 -18.78 -4.31
CA LEU A 6 0.81 -18.26 -3.62
C LEU A 6 0.24 -17.01 -4.32
N ALA A 7 1.09 -16.06 -4.72
CA ALA A 7 0.64 -14.87 -5.45
C ALA A 7 -0.03 -15.24 -6.79
N MET A 8 0.59 -16.14 -7.57
CA MET A 8 0.03 -16.61 -8.83
C MET A 8 -1.31 -17.35 -8.65
N HIS A 9 -1.46 -18.13 -7.57
CA HIS A 9 -2.72 -18.76 -7.19
C HIS A 9 -3.86 -17.76 -6.98
N PHE A 10 -3.55 -16.56 -6.47
CA PHE A 10 -4.51 -15.48 -6.27
C PHE A 10 -4.57 -14.47 -7.42
N GLY A 11 -3.94 -14.74 -8.57
CA GLY A 11 -4.07 -13.95 -9.78
C GLY A 11 -3.10 -12.77 -9.90
N TYR A 12 -2.05 -12.71 -9.09
CA TYR A 12 -1.06 -11.65 -9.22
C TYR A 12 -0.16 -11.87 -10.42
N THR A 13 -0.02 -10.85 -11.26
CA THR A 13 1.01 -10.74 -12.31
C THR A 13 2.09 -9.74 -11.94
N THR A 14 1.76 -8.85 -10.98
CA THR A 14 2.69 -7.92 -10.32
C THR A 14 2.37 -7.93 -8.83
N ALA A 15 3.39 -8.04 -7.98
CA ALA A 15 3.28 -7.94 -6.54
C ALA A 15 4.17 -6.80 -6.01
N GLU A 16 3.72 -6.17 -4.93
CA GLU A 16 4.45 -5.14 -4.23
C GLU A 16 4.99 -5.69 -2.90
N GLU A 17 6.27 -5.47 -2.62
CA GLU A 17 6.86 -5.57 -1.30
C GLU A 17 6.95 -4.16 -0.71
N GLY A 18 5.90 -3.75 -0.02
CA GLY A 18 5.72 -2.39 0.47
C GLY A 18 6.66 -1.99 1.60
N ARG A 19 7.49 -2.90 2.14
CA ARG A 19 8.45 -2.58 3.21
C ARG A 19 9.63 -3.54 3.22
N ALA A 20 10.52 -3.41 2.28
CA ALA A 20 11.71 -4.25 2.20
C ALA A 20 12.81 -3.79 3.16
N PHE A 21 13.38 -4.76 3.87
CA PHE A 21 14.55 -4.61 4.74
C PHE A 21 15.76 -5.35 4.12
N GLY A 22 16.54 -6.08 4.95
CA GLY A 22 17.65 -6.92 4.48
C GLY A 22 17.26 -7.96 3.41
N ASN A 23 16.01 -8.36 3.33
CA ASN A 23 15.46 -9.22 2.29
C ASN A 23 15.51 -8.60 0.88
N HIS A 24 15.73 -7.29 0.76
CA HIS A 24 15.98 -6.65 -0.53
C HIS A 24 17.18 -7.30 -1.27
N ALA A 25 18.26 -7.60 -0.55
CA ALA A 25 19.42 -8.28 -1.12
C ALA A 25 19.08 -9.70 -1.63
N ASP A 26 18.19 -10.40 -0.92
CA ASP A 26 17.71 -11.73 -1.35
C ASP A 26 16.89 -11.63 -2.64
N PHE A 27 16.07 -10.60 -2.78
CA PHE A 27 15.31 -10.35 -4.02
C PHE A 27 16.21 -10.04 -5.19
N MET A 28 17.24 -9.21 -5.00
CA MET A 28 18.25 -8.90 -6.02
C MET A 28 18.98 -10.18 -6.46
N TYR A 29 19.48 -10.95 -5.49
CA TYR A 29 20.17 -12.22 -5.78
C TYR A 29 19.25 -13.21 -6.52
N TYR A 30 17.99 -13.34 -6.08
CA TYR A 30 17.02 -14.22 -6.74
C TYR A 30 16.76 -13.77 -8.19
N SER A 31 16.60 -12.46 -8.41
CA SER A 31 16.43 -11.90 -9.74
C SER A 31 17.61 -12.24 -10.68
N GLU A 32 18.83 -12.08 -10.18
CA GLU A 32 20.04 -12.41 -10.97
C GLU A 32 20.15 -13.91 -11.30
N LYS A 33 19.83 -14.78 -10.36
CA LYS A 33 20.09 -16.23 -10.48
C LYS A 33 18.96 -17.00 -11.13
N LYS A 34 17.72 -16.63 -10.89
CA LYS A 34 16.54 -17.37 -11.34
C LYS A 34 15.55 -16.53 -12.13
N GLY A 35 15.42 -15.25 -11.80
CA GLY A 35 14.35 -14.41 -12.26
C GLY A 35 12.99 -14.71 -11.55
N PHE A 36 12.14 -13.71 -11.53
CA PHE A 36 10.79 -13.85 -10.97
C PHE A 36 9.80 -14.27 -12.06
N LYS A 37 8.81 -15.06 -11.69
CA LYS A 37 7.71 -15.47 -12.57
C LYS A 37 6.65 -14.37 -12.73
N ILE A 38 6.56 -13.48 -11.72
CA ILE A 38 5.74 -12.27 -11.71
C ILE A 38 6.63 -11.08 -11.53
N ASP A 39 6.14 -9.88 -11.82
CA ASP A 39 6.89 -8.68 -11.48
C ASP A 39 6.81 -8.39 -9.98
N VAL A 40 7.93 -8.01 -9.37
CA VAL A 40 8.04 -7.63 -7.96
C VAL A 40 8.62 -6.22 -7.85
N VAL A 41 7.88 -5.34 -7.18
CA VAL A 41 8.29 -3.96 -6.88
C VAL A 41 8.53 -3.85 -5.38
N SER A 42 9.71 -3.41 -4.96
CA SER A 42 10.02 -3.22 -3.54
C SER A 42 10.17 -1.75 -3.17
N TYR A 43 9.71 -1.40 -1.97
CA TYR A 43 9.94 -0.10 -1.36
C TYR A 43 10.84 -0.28 -0.14
N LEU A 44 12.04 0.34 -0.19
CA LEU A 44 13.04 0.17 0.85
C LEU A 44 12.69 0.96 2.09
N ASP A 45 12.65 0.30 3.25
CA ASP A 45 12.42 1.00 4.52
C ASP A 45 13.55 2.01 4.77
N TYR A 46 13.19 3.21 5.18
CA TYR A 46 14.14 4.29 5.44
C TYR A 46 15.23 3.92 6.46
N SER A 47 14.97 2.95 7.34
CA SER A 47 15.93 2.47 8.34
C SER A 47 16.97 1.47 7.80
N MET A 48 16.87 1.09 6.54
CA MET A 48 17.82 0.17 5.88
C MET A 48 19.24 0.71 5.82
N GLU A 49 19.37 1.98 5.87
CA GLU A 49 20.57 2.76 5.86
C GLU A 49 21.72 2.25 6.75
N ASN A 50 21.38 1.87 7.97
CA ASN A 50 22.38 1.43 8.95
C ASN A 50 22.66 -0.09 8.93
N LYS A 51 21.90 -0.87 8.17
CA LYS A 51 21.97 -2.34 8.19
C LYS A 51 22.66 -2.93 6.97
N VAL A 52 22.88 -2.14 5.92
CA VAL A 52 23.48 -2.60 4.66
C VAL A 52 25.02 -2.58 4.69
N LYS A 53 25.65 -2.01 5.72
CA LYS A 53 27.09 -2.15 5.96
C LYS A 53 27.41 -3.63 6.23
N GLY A 54 27.76 -4.36 5.17
CA GLY A 54 28.18 -5.77 5.29
C GLY A 54 27.39 -6.76 4.43
N LEU A 55 26.35 -6.36 3.75
CA LEU A 55 25.77 -7.15 2.68
C LEU A 55 26.65 -7.01 1.45
N ASN A 56 27.32 -8.12 1.05
CA ASN A 56 27.94 -8.25 -0.27
C ASN A 56 26.84 -8.29 -1.33
N CYS A 57 26.19 -7.16 -1.53
CA CYS A 57 25.34 -6.96 -2.69
C CYS A 57 26.28 -6.70 -3.86
N SER A 58 26.20 -7.51 -4.89
CA SER A 58 26.91 -7.31 -6.16
C SER A 58 26.45 -6.08 -6.93
N ALA A 59 25.47 -5.34 -6.40
CA ALA A 59 25.04 -4.05 -6.92
C ALA A 59 25.77 -2.94 -6.18
N ASP A 60 26.41 -2.06 -6.93
CA ASP A 60 27.04 -0.83 -6.45
C ASP A 60 25.95 0.11 -5.91
N MET A 61 25.51 -0.15 -4.68
CA MET A 61 24.62 0.74 -3.96
C MET A 61 25.48 1.77 -3.24
N GLU A 62 25.64 2.94 -3.82
CA GLU A 62 26.32 4.04 -3.16
C GLU A 62 25.51 4.55 -1.97
N ILE A 63 26.09 4.40 -0.78
CA ILE A 63 25.58 5.00 0.45
C ILE A 63 26.16 6.41 0.53
N HIS A 64 25.30 7.43 0.51
CA HIS A 64 25.71 8.81 0.71
C HIS A 64 25.42 9.26 2.13
N GLU A 65 26.43 9.79 2.78
CA GLU A 65 26.27 10.51 4.05
C GLU A 65 25.69 11.91 3.76
N VAL A 66 24.52 12.20 4.32
CA VAL A 66 23.92 13.51 4.29
C VAL A 66 23.54 13.87 5.70
N THR A 67 24.22 14.85 6.27
CA THR A 67 23.98 15.35 7.65
C THR A 67 24.13 14.29 8.75
N GLY A 68 25.12 13.39 8.63
CA GLY A 68 25.39 12.31 9.60
C GLY A 68 24.48 11.10 9.46
N GLU A 69 23.56 11.12 8.50
CA GLU A 69 22.71 10.00 8.12
C GLU A 69 23.10 9.52 6.72
N SER A 70 23.37 8.21 6.58
CA SER A 70 23.64 7.63 5.28
C SER A 70 22.34 7.35 4.56
N PHE A 71 22.18 7.82 3.34
CA PHE A 71 21.09 7.46 2.44
C PHE A 71 21.62 6.64 1.28
N GLN A 72 20.97 5.51 1.07
CA GLN A 72 21.22 4.68 -0.07
C GLN A 72 20.75 5.40 -1.34
N ARG A 73 21.64 5.68 -2.28
CA ARG A 73 21.21 6.06 -3.63
C ARG A 73 20.55 4.87 -4.28
N MET A 74 19.34 5.09 -4.78
CA MET A 74 18.62 4.09 -5.58
C MET A 74 19.12 4.11 -7.04
N GLU A 75 20.43 4.06 -7.24
CA GLU A 75 21.09 3.95 -8.55
C GLU A 75 21.63 2.53 -8.76
N SER A 76 20.74 1.54 -8.64
CA SER A 76 21.09 0.17 -8.98
C SER A 76 20.41 -0.25 -10.29
N PRO A 77 20.81 -1.33 -10.96
CA PRO A 77 20.11 -1.88 -12.11
C PRO A 77 18.62 -2.16 -11.86
N TRP A 78 18.22 -2.33 -10.60
CA TRP A 78 16.85 -2.63 -10.18
C TRP A 78 16.01 -1.39 -9.84
N THR A 79 16.57 -0.18 -9.87
CA THR A 79 15.82 1.05 -9.55
C THR A 79 15.07 1.59 -10.75
N GLY A 80 14.08 2.44 -10.47
CA GLY A 80 13.30 3.11 -11.51
C GLY A 80 12.13 2.28 -12.03
N LYS A 81 11.73 2.54 -13.29
CA LYS A 81 10.51 1.97 -13.91
C LYS A 81 10.77 0.69 -14.72
N LYS A 82 12.00 0.20 -14.75
CA LYS A 82 12.39 -1.00 -15.52
C LYS A 82 12.64 -2.17 -14.58
N TYR A 83 12.13 -3.33 -14.95
CA TYR A 83 12.40 -4.58 -14.27
C TYR A 83 13.68 -5.22 -14.81
N THR A 84 14.45 -5.83 -13.91
CA THR A 84 15.52 -6.74 -14.23
C THR A 84 15.08 -8.13 -13.79
N ASN A 85 14.83 -9.02 -14.72
CA ASN A 85 14.35 -10.38 -14.46
C ASN A 85 13.16 -10.44 -13.48
N GLY A 86 12.18 -9.54 -13.66
CA GLY A 86 10.98 -9.47 -12.85
C GLY A 86 11.11 -8.74 -11.52
N TYR A 87 12.25 -8.05 -11.25
CA TYR A 87 12.43 -7.28 -10.01
C TYR A 87 12.84 -5.83 -10.27
N ARG A 88 12.31 -4.91 -9.47
CA ARG A 88 12.79 -3.52 -9.40
C ARG A 88 12.58 -2.92 -8.01
N VAL A 89 13.35 -1.90 -7.69
CA VAL A 89 13.06 -1.01 -6.56
C VAL A 89 12.13 0.10 -7.05
N GLY A 90 11.00 0.28 -6.39
CA GLY A 90 10.00 1.29 -6.70
C GLY A 90 10.32 2.64 -6.08
N GLY A 91 10.79 2.61 -4.83
CA GLY A 91 11.03 3.81 -4.06
C GLY A 91 11.37 3.54 -2.60
N MET A 92 11.03 4.50 -1.73
CA MET A 92 11.31 4.47 -0.30
C MET A 92 10.02 4.25 0.49
N LYS A 93 10.13 3.53 1.60
CA LYS A 93 9.08 3.34 2.61
C LYS A 93 9.36 4.13 3.87
N ILE A 94 8.36 4.88 4.34
CA ILE A 94 8.35 5.56 5.64
C ILE A 94 7.19 5.00 6.46
N THR A 95 7.40 4.83 7.76
CA THR A 95 6.35 4.40 8.70
C THR A 95 6.17 5.49 9.76
N LEU A 96 4.98 6.11 9.83
CA LEU A 96 4.71 7.22 10.74
C LEU A 96 3.93 6.82 11.99
N ASP A 97 3.21 5.68 11.97
CA ASP A 97 2.51 5.16 13.14
C ASP A 97 2.38 3.64 13.12
N GLY A 98 1.61 3.10 14.05
CA GLY A 98 1.32 1.67 14.14
C GLY A 98 -0.06 1.30 13.62
N SER A 99 -0.62 0.18 14.12
CA SER A 99 -1.86 -0.40 13.64
C SER A 99 -3.06 -0.08 14.54
N PRO A 100 -4.25 0.19 13.97
CA PRO A 100 -5.43 0.54 14.79
C PRO A 100 -5.93 -0.62 15.63
N GLN A 101 -5.90 -1.86 15.12
CA GLN A 101 -6.33 -3.04 15.89
C GLN A 101 -5.45 -3.30 17.12
N GLY A 102 -4.17 -2.92 17.04
CA GLY A 102 -3.23 -2.92 18.17
C GLY A 102 -3.32 -1.65 19.02
N ARG A 103 -4.12 -0.67 18.61
CA ARG A 103 -4.24 0.64 19.26
C ARG A 103 -2.92 1.44 19.28
N THR A 104 -2.06 1.19 18.31
CA THR A 104 -0.79 1.93 18.10
C THR A 104 -0.88 2.94 16.96
N ALA A 105 -1.95 2.94 16.18
CA ALA A 105 -2.23 4.00 15.23
C ALA A 105 -2.40 5.33 15.97
N TRP A 106 -1.70 6.37 15.50
CA TRP A 106 -1.69 7.67 16.16
C TRP A 106 -2.90 8.52 15.76
N SER A 107 -3.81 8.69 16.72
CA SER A 107 -5.09 9.36 16.50
C SER A 107 -5.16 10.72 17.20
N THR A 108 -5.91 11.65 16.62
CA THR A 108 -6.25 12.94 17.26
C THR A 108 -7.23 12.76 18.41
N GLN A 109 -8.00 11.67 18.42
CA GLN A 109 -8.94 11.34 19.49
C GLN A 109 -8.47 10.11 20.26
N PRO A 110 -8.76 10.01 21.57
CA PRO A 110 -8.35 8.87 22.37
C PRO A 110 -9.07 7.58 21.97
N TYR A 111 -8.40 6.48 22.24
CA TYR A 111 -9.04 5.16 22.24
C TYR A 111 -9.92 5.03 23.47
N LEU A 112 -11.16 4.54 23.31
CA LEU A 112 -12.10 4.29 24.42
C LEU A 112 -11.61 3.19 25.36
N ILE A 113 -10.88 2.21 24.82
CA ILE A 113 -10.25 1.14 25.58
C ILE A 113 -8.76 1.21 25.26
N PRO A 114 -7.94 1.85 26.10
CA PRO A 114 -6.48 1.90 25.91
C PRO A 114 -5.85 0.51 26.10
N PRO A 115 -4.66 0.26 25.56
CA PRO A 115 -3.89 -0.95 25.88
C PRO A 115 -3.61 -1.12 27.37
N ALA A 116 -3.36 -2.35 27.80
CA ALA A 116 -2.95 -2.62 29.18
C ALA A 116 -1.73 -1.77 29.55
N GLY A 117 -1.76 -1.14 30.73
CA GLY A 117 -0.72 -0.24 31.22
C GLY A 117 -0.78 1.21 30.69
N GLN A 118 -1.67 1.51 29.74
CA GLN A 118 -1.91 2.88 29.28
C GLN A 118 -3.06 3.53 30.06
N LYS A 119 -3.00 4.86 30.15
CA LYS A 119 -4.00 5.66 30.86
C LYS A 119 -5.13 6.09 29.92
N GLU A 120 -6.25 6.52 30.50
CA GLU A 120 -7.31 7.24 29.79
C GLU A 120 -6.71 8.42 29.01
N GLY A 121 -7.26 8.70 27.83
CA GLY A 121 -6.71 9.72 26.92
C GLY A 121 -5.61 9.23 25.98
N TYR A 122 -5.20 7.94 26.08
CA TYR A 122 -4.23 7.36 25.16
C TYR A 122 -4.70 7.38 23.70
N ARG A 123 -3.82 7.80 22.79
CA ARG A 123 -4.13 8.07 21.37
C ARG A 123 -3.23 7.34 20.36
N GLY A 124 -2.49 6.31 20.79
CA GLY A 124 -1.39 5.78 19.98
C GLY A 124 -0.17 6.68 20.06
N TYR A 125 0.74 6.54 19.09
CA TYR A 125 1.99 7.32 19.09
C TYR A 125 2.59 7.40 17.67
N PRO A 126 3.35 8.48 17.36
CA PRO A 126 4.13 8.55 16.15
C PRO A 126 5.31 7.57 16.19
N ALA A 127 5.57 6.86 15.08
CA ALA A 127 6.76 6.01 14.97
C ALA A 127 8.04 6.84 14.83
N ILE A 128 7.93 8.03 14.24
CA ILE A 128 8.99 9.04 14.16
C ILE A 128 8.46 10.31 14.83
N PRO A 129 8.77 10.55 16.12
CA PRO A 129 8.22 11.70 16.86
C PRO A 129 8.75 13.07 16.38
N ASP A 130 9.96 13.11 15.83
CA ASP A 130 10.59 14.34 15.38
C ASP A 130 10.21 14.65 13.91
N ASP A 131 9.41 15.68 13.72
CA ASP A 131 8.98 16.14 12.39
C ASP A 131 10.16 16.51 11.49
N LYS A 132 11.26 17.07 12.05
CA LYS A 132 12.44 17.42 11.24
C LYS A 132 13.10 16.20 10.60
N THR A 133 13.05 15.05 11.28
CA THR A 133 13.52 13.78 10.71
C THR A 133 12.66 13.38 9.53
N VAL A 134 11.33 13.48 9.66
CA VAL A 134 10.40 13.15 8.56
C VAL A 134 10.56 14.14 7.38
N GLU A 135 10.69 15.44 7.67
CA GLU A 135 10.96 16.48 6.65
C GLU A 135 12.23 16.17 5.84
N ARG A 136 13.33 15.79 6.52
CA ARG A 136 14.58 15.41 5.83
C ARG A 136 14.40 14.19 4.93
N LEU A 137 13.59 13.19 5.34
CA LEU A 137 13.28 12.03 4.51
C LEU A 137 12.53 12.45 3.24
N PHE A 138 11.52 13.31 3.36
CA PHE A 138 10.81 13.85 2.19
C PHE A 138 11.70 14.73 1.33
N GLU A 139 12.49 15.63 1.94
CA GLU A 139 13.43 16.48 1.21
C GLU A 139 14.36 15.62 0.33
N LYS A 140 14.93 14.56 0.90
CA LYS A 140 15.81 13.65 0.18
C LYS A 140 15.11 12.93 -0.97
N ALA A 141 13.91 12.40 -0.71
CA ALA A 141 13.12 11.72 -1.72
C ALA A 141 12.73 12.66 -2.88
N PHE A 142 12.33 13.89 -2.56
CA PHE A 142 11.94 14.89 -3.57
C PHE A 142 13.14 15.39 -4.37
N GLN A 143 14.28 15.63 -3.71
CA GLN A 143 15.53 16.01 -4.37
C GLN A 143 15.97 14.97 -5.40
N GLN A 144 15.78 13.68 -5.11
CA GLN A 144 16.14 12.57 -6.00
C GLN A 144 14.97 12.09 -6.87
N ASN A 145 13.81 12.72 -6.75
CA ASN A 145 12.59 12.38 -7.49
C ASN A 145 12.11 10.93 -7.27
N TRP A 146 12.20 10.44 -6.05
CA TRP A 146 11.72 9.10 -5.66
C TRP A 146 10.20 9.07 -5.44
N GLN A 147 9.61 7.93 -5.73
CA GLN A 147 8.31 7.57 -5.19
C GLN A 147 8.46 7.19 -3.70
N VAL A 148 7.51 7.58 -2.87
CA VAL A 148 7.51 7.24 -1.44
C VAL A 148 6.18 6.61 -1.07
N GLU A 149 6.24 5.52 -0.33
CA GLU A 149 5.10 4.92 0.34
C GLU A 149 5.14 5.22 1.83
N ILE A 150 4.05 5.70 2.37
CA ILE A 150 3.99 6.14 3.76
C ILE A 150 2.89 5.38 4.50
N HIS A 151 3.29 4.59 5.50
CA HIS A 151 2.36 3.96 6.41
C HIS A 151 1.78 4.99 7.37
N THR A 152 0.49 5.23 7.27
CA THR A 152 -0.29 6.10 8.14
C THR A 152 -1.67 5.50 8.35
N ASN A 153 -1.98 5.06 9.55
CA ASN A 153 -3.31 4.56 9.91
C ASN A 153 -4.15 5.63 10.61
N GLY A 154 -3.55 6.32 11.56
CA GLY A 154 -4.22 7.32 12.38
C GLY A 154 -4.25 8.69 11.70
N ASP A 155 -5.31 9.43 11.99
CA ASP A 155 -5.51 10.78 11.46
C ASP A 155 -4.43 11.78 11.91
N ALA A 156 -3.84 11.62 13.11
CA ALA A 156 -2.70 12.43 13.53
C ALA A 156 -1.41 12.10 12.77
N ALA A 157 -1.21 10.84 12.37
CA ALA A 157 -0.09 10.46 11.50
C ALA A 157 -0.27 11.01 10.08
N ILE A 158 -1.51 11.09 9.59
CA ILE A 158 -1.83 11.73 8.31
C ILE A 158 -1.58 13.25 8.40
N ASP A 159 -1.94 13.90 9.52
CA ASP A 159 -1.56 15.30 9.74
C ASP A 159 -0.03 15.48 9.74
N GLN A 160 0.73 14.54 10.31
CA GLN A 160 2.20 14.55 10.25
C GLN A 160 2.70 14.42 8.81
N LEU A 161 2.18 13.45 8.04
CA LEU A 161 2.50 13.29 6.62
C LEU A 161 2.30 14.61 5.85
N ILE A 162 1.15 15.24 5.98
CA ILE A 162 0.78 16.47 5.26
C ILE A 162 1.75 17.61 5.62
N ARG A 163 1.94 17.90 6.91
CA ARG A 163 2.76 19.04 7.34
C ARG A 163 4.24 18.86 7.05
N THR A 164 4.78 17.61 7.12
CA THR A 164 6.21 17.35 6.90
C THR A 164 6.57 17.17 5.42
N MET A 165 5.63 16.76 4.58
CA MET A 165 5.86 16.65 3.13
C MET A 165 5.77 18.00 2.42
N ARG A 166 4.91 18.93 2.89
CA ARG A 166 4.63 20.20 2.26
C ARG A 166 5.90 21.05 1.96
N PRO A 167 6.85 21.24 2.91
CA PRO A 167 8.08 21.99 2.63
C PRO A 167 8.91 21.43 1.48
N ALA A 168 8.98 20.08 1.37
CA ALA A 168 9.70 19.44 0.26
C ALA A 168 8.98 19.67 -1.08
N ALA A 169 7.65 19.60 -1.11
CA ALA A 169 6.85 19.88 -2.29
C ALA A 169 6.99 21.31 -2.76
N GLU A 170 7.04 22.28 -1.83
CA GLU A 170 7.26 23.71 -2.13
C GLU A 170 8.67 23.96 -2.67
N LYS A 171 9.69 23.36 -2.06
CA LYS A 171 11.10 23.57 -2.43
C LYS A 171 11.52 22.92 -3.75
N TYR A 172 11.09 21.68 -3.98
CA TYR A 172 11.53 20.85 -5.14
C TYR A 172 10.44 20.67 -6.21
N GLY A 173 9.32 21.35 -6.05
CA GLY A 173 8.17 21.23 -6.93
C GLY A 173 7.32 19.97 -6.64
N ASN A 174 6.01 20.13 -6.78
CA ASN A 174 5.03 19.06 -6.59
C ASN A 174 4.79 18.29 -7.90
N ASN A 175 5.86 17.67 -8.43
CA ASN A 175 5.80 16.83 -9.63
C ASN A 175 5.00 15.54 -9.38
N ASP A 176 4.62 14.84 -10.45
CA ASP A 176 3.94 13.54 -10.37
C ASP A 176 4.92 12.44 -9.93
N ARG A 177 5.11 12.33 -8.60
CA ARG A 177 5.91 11.26 -7.96
C ARG A 177 5.06 10.08 -7.54
N ARG A 178 3.72 10.20 -7.65
CA ARG A 178 2.77 9.18 -7.19
C ARG A 178 3.05 8.72 -5.77
N ILE A 179 3.20 9.68 -4.85
CA ILE A 179 3.36 9.42 -3.42
C ILE A 179 2.13 8.68 -2.90
N VAL A 180 2.34 7.60 -2.15
CA VAL A 180 1.26 6.72 -1.70
C VAL A 180 1.11 6.77 -0.19
N MET A 181 -0.08 7.10 0.27
CA MET A 181 -0.51 6.93 1.67
C MET A 181 -1.06 5.53 1.85
N ILE A 182 -0.35 4.68 2.59
CA ILE A 182 -0.76 3.31 2.87
C ILE A 182 -1.67 3.27 4.10
N HIS A 183 -2.78 2.57 3.99
CA HIS A 183 -3.85 2.31 4.97
C HIS A 183 -4.87 3.44 5.12
N GLY A 184 -4.53 4.59 5.71
CA GLY A 184 -5.46 5.71 5.91
C GLY A 184 -6.73 5.33 6.67
N GLN A 185 -6.65 4.43 7.67
CA GLN A 185 -7.85 3.84 8.30
C GLN A 185 -8.72 4.88 8.99
N PHE A 186 -8.11 5.91 9.62
CA PHE A 186 -8.82 6.98 10.30
C PHE A 186 -8.77 8.31 9.54
N LEU A 187 -8.59 8.25 8.22
CA LEU A 187 -8.53 9.44 7.37
C LEU A 187 -9.80 10.30 7.51
N ARG A 188 -9.60 11.58 7.84
CA ARG A 188 -10.68 12.57 7.98
C ARG A 188 -10.95 13.29 6.66
N ARG A 189 -12.19 13.72 6.47
CA ARG A 189 -12.59 14.45 5.24
C ARG A 189 -11.91 15.81 5.08
N ASP A 190 -11.57 16.49 6.18
CA ASP A 190 -10.83 17.76 6.14
C ASP A 190 -9.41 17.62 5.57
N GLN A 191 -8.82 16.42 5.65
CA GLN A 191 -7.49 16.13 5.10
C GLN A 191 -7.50 15.88 3.57
N TYR A 192 -8.65 15.64 2.94
CA TYR A 192 -8.74 15.33 1.51
C TYR A 192 -8.17 16.43 0.61
N LYS A 193 -8.43 17.70 0.96
CA LYS A 193 -7.90 18.84 0.22
C LYS A 193 -6.38 18.83 0.16
N ASP A 194 -5.72 18.61 1.30
CA ASP A 194 -4.26 18.56 1.39
C ASP A 194 -3.69 17.37 0.63
N LEU A 195 -4.33 16.18 0.72
CA LEU A 195 -3.92 15.01 -0.06
C LEU A 195 -3.99 15.29 -1.57
N LYS A 196 -5.04 15.98 -2.05
CA LYS A 196 -5.15 16.38 -3.45
C LYS A 196 -4.07 17.38 -3.86
N GLU A 197 -3.87 18.42 -3.06
CA GLU A 197 -2.85 19.45 -3.30
C GLU A 197 -1.46 18.83 -3.39
N LEU A 198 -1.15 17.88 -2.51
CA LEU A 198 0.13 17.17 -2.46
C LEU A 198 0.20 15.97 -3.42
N LYS A 199 -0.86 15.69 -4.20
CA LYS A 199 -0.95 14.57 -5.15
C LYS A 199 -0.67 13.20 -4.51
N ILE A 200 -1.16 13.02 -3.28
CA ILE A 200 -1.02 11.77 -2.53
C ILE A 200 -2.11 10.78 -2.97
N ILE A 201 -1.70 9.56 -3.27
CA ILE A 201 -2.56 8.44 -3.66
C ILE A 201 -2.95 7.66 -2.40
N PRO A 202 -4.24 7.53 -2.07
CA PRO A 202 -4.66 6.65 -0.99
C PRO A 202 -4.65 5.18 -1.43
N SER A 203 -3.91 4.33 -0.70
CA SER A 203 -3.95 2.88 -0.83
C SER A 203 -4.63 2.30 0.40
N MET A 204 -5.82 1.71 0.23
CA MET A 204 -6.72 1.40 1.32
C MET A 204 -6.67 -0.09 1.69
N PHE A 205 -6.66 -0.41 2.99
CA PHE A 205 -6.77 -1.79 3.47
C PHE A 205 -8.19 -2.08 3.96
N THR A 206 -9.09 -2.33 3.03
CA THR A 206 -10.53 -2.49 3.28
C THR A 206 -10.88 -3.75 4.09
N MET A 207 -9.99 -4.76 4.17
CA MET A 207 -10.18 -5.94 5.01
C MET A 207 -10.28 -5.63 6.50
N HIS A 208 -9.89 -4.42 6.93
CA HIS A 208 -10.12 -3.95 8.30
C HIS A 208 -11.59 -3.97 8.69
N THR A 209 -12.49 -3.70 7.77
CA THR A 209 -13.94 -3.77 8.03
C THR A 209 -14.37 -5.19 8.38
N PHE A 210 -13.84 -6.19 7.67
CA PHE A 210 -14.14 -7.60 7.91
C PHE A 210 -13.47 -8.14 9.18
N TYR A 211 -12.13 -8.03 9.28
CA TYR A 211 -11.40 -8.68 10.36
C TYR A 211 -11.57 -8.00 11.72
N TRP A 212 -11.66 -6.66 11.74
CA TRP A 212 -11.61 -5.88 12.98
C TRP A 212 -12.76 -4.88 13.14
N GLY A 213 -13.75 -4.86 12.25
CA GLY A 213 -14.90 -3.95 12.33
C GLY A 213 -15.61 -4.02 13.69
N ASP A 214 -15.88 -5.23 14.18
CA ASP A 214 -16.50 -5.43 15.49
C ASP A 214 -15.63 -4.96 16.66
N TRP A 215 -14.32 -5.08 16.51
CA TRP A 215 -13.34 -4.60 17.49
C TRP A 215 -13.28 -3.07 17.51
N TYR A 216 -13.32 -2.44 16.36
CA TYR A 216 -13.30 -0.97 16.25
C TYR A 216 -14.49 -0.31 16.93
N LYS A 217 -15.69 -0.88 16.84
CA LYS A 217 -16.85 -0.37 17.59
C LYS A 217 -16.57 -0.24 19.09
N LYS A 218 -15.76 -1.14 19.64
CA LYS A 218 -15.39 -1.16 21.07
C LYS A 218 -14.29 -0.15 21.39
N ILE A 219 -13.24 -0.10 20.57
CA ILE A 219 -12.02 0.65 20.90
C ILE A 219 -12.02 2.12 20.45
N ILE A 220 -12.82 2.47 19.44
CA ILE A 220 -12.97 3.87 18.96
C ILE A 220 -14.41 4.37 18.96
N GLY A 221 -15.34 3.51 19.32
CA GLY A 221 -16.78 3.81 19.35
C GLY A 221 -17.50 3.52 18.03
N PRO A 222 -18.82 3.26 18.11
CA PRO A 222 -19.61 2.82 16.95
C PRO A 222 -19.64 3.87 15.83
N GLU A 223 -19.74 5.16 16.15
CA GLU A 223 -19.80 6.24 15.15
C GLU A 223 -18.51 6.35 14.36
N ARG A 224 -17.34 6.41 15.01
CA ARG A 224 -16.05 6.48 14.34
C ARG A 224 -15.75 5.20 13.55
N ALA A 225 -16.18 4.05 14.06
CA ALA A 225 -16.00 2.76 13.39
C ALA A 225 -16.73 2.67 12.04
N GLN A 226 -17.81 3.46 11.84
CA GLN A 226 -18.48 3.55 10.54
C GLN A 226 -17.66 4.32 9.50
N LEU A 227 -16.77 5.20 9.94
CA LEU A 227 -15.99 6.09 9.06
C LEU A 227 -14.62 5.54 8.67
N ILE A 228 -14.23 4.36 9.16
CA ILE A 228 -12.94 3.76 8.82
C ILE A 228 -12.84 3.45 7.34
N CYS A 229 -11.63 3.60 6.80
CA CYS A 229 -11.34 3.22 5.42
C CYS A 229 -12.32 3.86 4.41
N PRO A 230 -12.34 5.20 4.23
CA PRO A 230 -13.37 5.95 3.50
C PRO A 230 -13.18 5.88 1.98
N ALA A 231 -13.32 4.67 1.40
CA ALA A 231 -13.00 4.39 0.00
C ALA A 231 -13.94 5.10 -0.99
N LYS A 232 -15.25 5.08 -0.71
CA LYS A 232 -16.25 5.71 -1.58
C LYS A 232 -16.12 7.22 -1.59
N SER A 233 -15.99 7.83 -0.40
CA SER A 233 -15.81 9.28 -0.25
C SER A 233 -14.57 9.77 -1.02
N LEU A 234 -13.45 9.02 -0.99
CA LEU A 234 -12.25 9.36 -1.75
C LEU A 234 -12.50 9.30 -3.27
N ILE A 235 -13.19 8.28 -3.76
CA ILE A 235 -13.52 8.16 -5.19
C ILE A 235 -14.45 9.30 -5.62
N ASP A 236 -15.46 9.64 -4.81
CA ASP A 236 -16.38 10.74 -5.09
C ASP A 236 -15.68 12.10 -5.15
N GLU A 237 -14.63 12.26 -4.35
CA GLU A 237 -13.75 13.41 -4.42
C GLU A 237 -12.76 13.38 -5.61
N GLY A 238 -12.82 12.33 -6.45
CA GLY A 238 -12.01 12.20 -7.66
C GLY A 238 -10.63 11.59 -7.45
N PHE A 239 -10.36 10.95 -6.30
CA PHE A 239 -9.13 10.17 -6.14
C PHE A 239 -9.20 8.86 -6.92
N LYS A 240 -8.08 8.48 -7.52
CA LYS A 240 -7.81 7.08 -7.83
C LYS A 240 -7.25 6.44 -6.57
N ILE A 241 -7.94 5.45 -6.04
CA ILE A 241 -7.46 4.69 -4.87
C ILE A 241 -6.93 3.34 -5.31
N THR A 242 -5.99 2.78 -4.56
CA THR A 242 -5.65 1.36 -4.67
C THR A 242 -6.13 0.62 -3.44
N ILE A 243 -6.26 -0.70 -3.52
CA ILE A 243 -6.58 -1.54 -2.38
C ILE A 243 -5.54 -2.65 -2.26
N HIS A 244 -5.11 -2.94 -1.03
CA HIS A 244 -4.07 -3.91 -0.73
C HIS A 244 -4.49 -4.88 0.36
N THR A 245 -3.80 -6.02 0.45
CA THR A 245 -4.07 -7.08 1.42
C THR A 245 -3.19 -7.01 2.66
N ASP A 246 -2.10 -6.24 2.60
CA ASP A 246 -1.10 -6.16 3.67
C ASP A 246 -0.58 -7.55 4.10
N ALA A 247 -0.38 -8.45 3.13
CA ALA A 247 0.09 -9.80 3.41
C ALA A 247 1.44 -9.76 4.15
N PRO A 248 1.62 -10.55 5.23
CA PRO A 248 0.79 -11.66 5.68
C PRO A 248 -0.30 -11.30 6.71
N VAL A 249 -0.60 -10.00 6.94
CA VAL A 249 -1.65 -9.58 7.88
C VAL A 249 -3.02 -10.12 7.45
N ALA A 250 -3.31 -10.10 6.14
CA ALA A 250 -4.37 -10.89 5.53
C ALA A 250 -3.79 -11.75 4.40
N LEU A 251 -4.48 -12.85 4.06
CA LEU A 251 -4.11 -13.62 2.87
C LEU A 251 -4.20 -12.74 1.62
N PRO A 252 -3.29 -12.94 0.64
CA PRO A 252 -3.27 -12.17 -0.60
C PRO A 252 -4.43 -12.55 -1.56
N ASN A 253 -5.62 -12.75 -1.03
CA ASN A 253 -6.81 -13.10 -1.80
C ASN A 253 -7.50 -11.83 -2.32
N LEU A 254 -7.31 -11.52 -3.62
CA LEU A 254 -7.84 -10.32 -4.26
C LEU A 254 -9.38 -10.32 -4.31
N MET A 255 -10.03 -11.46 -4.49
CA MET A 255 -11.50 -11.49 -4.50
C MET A 255 -12.09 -11.26 -3.11
N GLN A 256 -11.40 -11.66 -2.06
CA GLN A 256 -11.81 -11.35 -0.69
C GLN A 256 -11.71 -9.86 -0.38
N ILE A 257 -10.65 -9.16 -0.84
CA ILE A 257 -10.54 -7.72 -0.60
C ILE A 257 -11.53 -6.92 -1.45
N VAL A 258 -11.81 -7.35 -2.68
CA VAL A 258 -12.89 -6.79 -3.52
C VAL A 258 -14.23 -6.95 -2.80
N TRP A 259 -14.53 -8.15 -2.30
CA TRP A 259 -15.73 -8.42 -1.52
C TRP A 259 -15.85 -7.51 -0.30
N ALA A 260 -14.77 -7.35 0.47
CA ALA A 260 -14.75 -6.49 1.67
C ALA A 260 -14.99 -5.02 1.31
N SER A 261 -14.44 -4.54 0.21
CA SER A 261 -14.62 -3.16 -0.27
C SER A 261 -16.05 -2.88 -0.72
N VAL A 262 -16.71 -3.87 -1.33
CA VAL A 262 -18.06 -3.74 -1.90
C VAL A 262 -19.12 -3.91 -0.81
N ASN A 263 -18.94 -4.86 0.10
CA ASN A 263 -19.97 -5.24 1.07
C ASN A 263 -19.78 -4.58 2.44
N ARG A 264 -18.54 -4.38 2.87
CA ARG A 264 -18.15 -3.81 4.17
C ARG A 264 -18.83 -4.52 5.35
N VAL A 265 -18.88 -5.83 5.28
CA VAL A 265 -19.49 -6.69 6.32
C VAL A 265 -18.42 -7.19 7.27
N SER A 266 -18.63 -7.04 8.58
CA SER A 266 -17.75 -7.56 9.62
C SER A 266 -17.93 -9.07 9.83
N ARG A 267 -17.08 -9.68 10.66
CA ARG A 267 -17.18 -11.12 10.96
C ARG A 267 -18.48 -11.50 11.69
N SER A 268 -19.08 -10.57 12.43
CA SER A 268 -20.38 -10.78 13.06
C SER A 268 -21.57 -10.60 12.12
N GLY A 269 -21.33 -10.15 10.88
CA GLY A 269 -22.35 -9.86 9.89
C GLY A 269 -22.84 -8.41 9.88
N ASP A 270 -22.28 -7.54 10.73
CA ASP A 270 -22.66 -6.14 10.77
C ASP A 270 -22.06 -5.34 9.60
N VAL A 271 -22.82 -4.45 9.03
CA VAL A 271 -22.35 -3.54 7.98
C VAL A 271 -21.61 -2.35 8.60
N MET A 272 -20.40 -2.11 8.12
CA MET A 272 -19.48 -1.08 8.60
C MET A 272 -19.43 0.11 7.64
N GLY A 273 -20.18 1.17 7.92
CA GLY A 273 -20.22 2.38 7.07
C GLY A 273 -20.75 2.08 5.66
N PRO A 274 -22.04 1.82 5.49
CA PRO A 274 -22.63 1.45 4.20
C PRO A 274 -22.41 2.49 3.11
N ASP A 275 -22.29 3.76 3.48
CA ASP A 275 -22.05 4.87 2.54
C ASP A 275 -20.62 4.86 1.94
N GLU A 276 -19.70 4.09 2.52
CA GLU A 276 -18.34 3.93 2.03
C GLU A 276 -18.14 2.67 1.17
N ARG A 277 -19.22 2.00 0.76
CA ARG A 277 -19.20 0.90 -0.20
C ARG A 277 -18.83 1.41 -1.59
N ILE A 278 -17.88 0.76 -2.23
CA ILE A 278 -17.57 1.01 -3.65
C ILE A 278 -18.22 -0.03 -4.53
N THR A 279 -18.40 0.28 -5.81
CA THR A 279 -18.96 -0.68 -6.76
C THR A 279 -17.96 -1.80 -7.05
N PRO A 280 -18.41 -3.01 -7.45
CA PRO A 280 -17.50 -4.07 -7.90
C PRO A 280 -16.55 -3.62 -9.01
N TYR A 281 -17.03 -2.78 -9.94
CA TYR A 281 -16.21 -2.23 -11.01
C TYR A 281 -15.08 -1.32 -10.47
N GLN A 282 -15.38 -0.42 -9.54
CA GLN A 282 -14.37 0.44 -8.89
C GLN A 282 -13.35 -0.39 -8.10
N ALA A 283 -13.81 -1.43 -7.39
CA ALA A 283 -12.91 -2.33 -6.67
C ALA A 283 -11.98 -3.11 -7.62
N MET A 284 -12.50 -3.56 -8.76
CA MET A 284 -11.66 -4.19 -9.81
C MET A 284 -10.67 -3.18 -10.40
N GLN A 285 -11.07 -1.92 -10.64
CA GLN A 285 -10.13 -0.89 -11.09
C GLN A 285 -9.02 -0.65 -10.06
N ALA A 286 -9.34 -0.67 -8.77
CA ALA A 286 -8.40 -0.43 -7.68
C ALA A 286 -7.31 -1.51 -7.54
N ILE A 287 -7.57 -2.75 -7.98
CA ILE A 287 -6.58 -3.84 -8.02
C ILE A 287 -5.95 -4.05 -9.40
N THR A 288 -6.32 -3.28 -10.40
CA THR A 288 -5.84 -3.43 -11.77
C THR A 288 -5.27 -2.12 -12.32
N ILE A 289 -6.07 -1.34 -13.05
CA ILE A 289 -5.59 -0.15 -13.76
C ILE A 289 -5.14 0.98 -12.82
N TRP A 290 -5.77 1.16 -11.66
CA TRP A 290 -5.32 2.18 -10.71
C TRP A 290 -4.04 1.73 -9.98
N SER A 291 -3.87 0.42 -9.70
CA SER A 291 -2.61 -0.13 -9.19
C SER A 291 -1.49 -0.02 -10.23
N ALA A 292 -1.76 -0.33 -11.50
CA ALA A 292 -0.78 -0.12 -12.56
C ALA A 292 -0.39 1.37 -12.67
N TRP A 293 -1.38 2.27 -12.54
CA TRP A 293 -1.11 3.71 -12.53
C TRP A 293 -0.28 4.12 -11.31
N GLN A 294 -0.52 3.59 -10.11
CA GLN A 294 0.32 3.83 -8.94
C GLN A 294 1.81 3.56 -9.23
N HIS A 295 2.08 2.50 -9.98
CA HIS A 295 3.44 2.05 -10.32
C HIS A 295 4.00 2.63 -11.62
N PHE A 296 3.34 3.61 -12.28
CA PHE A 296 3.72 4.16 -13.58
C PHE A 296 3.71 3.12 -14.71
N GLU A 297 2.80 2.16 -14.66
CA GLU A 297 2.71 1.04 -15.60
C GLU A 297 1.38 0.97 -16.34
N GLU A 298 0.52 1.97 -16.20
CA GLU A 298 -0.81 2.03 -16.81
C GLU A 298 -0.82 1.93 -18.33
N ASP A 299 0.27 2.32 -18.98
CA ASP A 299 0.43 2.20 -20.44
C ASP A 299 0.73 0.77 -20.87
N LYS A 300 1.17 -0.09 -19.95
CA LYS A 300 1.59 -1.47 -20.23
C LYS A 300 0.73 -2.53 -19.58
N LYS A 301 0.07 -2.23 -18.47
CA LYS A 301 -0.65 -3.18 -17.63
C LYS A 301 -1.99 -2.62 -17.15
N GLY A 302 -2.74 -3.42 -16.41
CA GLY A 302 -3.91 -3.03 -15.65
C GLY A 302 -5.22 -2.93 -16.43
N SER A 303 -5.19 -3.08 -17.76
CA SER A 303 -6.41 -3.17 -18.57
C SER A 303 -6.16 -4.01 -19.82
N ILE A 304 -7.22 -4.62 -20.36
CA ILE A 304 -7.19 -5.36 -21.61
C ILE A 304 -7.35 -4.35 -22.74
N ALA A 305 -6.23 -4.00 -23.38
CA ALA A 305 -6.18 -3.10 -24.51
C ALA A 305 -5.05 -3.50 -25.45
N GLU A 306 -5.19 -3.21 -26.73
CA GLU A 306 -4.18 -3.46 -27.75
C GLU A 306 -2.87 -2.74 -27.39
N GLY A 307 -1.74 -3.42 -27.56
CA GLY A 307 -0.40 -2.90 -27.24
C GLY A 307 0.04 -3.08 -25.77
N LYS A 308 -0.85 -3.53 -24.88
CA LYS A 308 -0.47 -3.86 -23.50
C LYS A 308 0.00 -5.31 -23.35
N LEU A 309 0.74 -5.57 -22.26
CA LEU A 309 1.17 -6.91 -21.91
C LEU A 309 -0.05 -7.80 -21.64
N ALA A 310 0.01 -9.04 -22.11
CA ALA A 310 -1.02 -10.04 -21.88
C ALA A 310 -0.90 -10.62 -20.46
N ASP A 311 -1.04 -9.74 -19.46
CA ASP A 311 -1.12 -10.06 -18.03
C ASP A 311 -2.60 -10.23 -17.69
N LEU A 312 -3.07 -11.47 -17.63
CA LEU A 312 -4.50 -11.81 -17.59
C LEU A 312 -4.80 -12.80 -16.47
N VAL A 313 -6.01 -12.72 -15.94
CA VAL A 313 -6.53 -13.67 -14.95
C VAL A 313 -7.87 -14.22 -15.45
N ILE A 314 -8.02 -15.54 -15.45
CA ILE A 314 -9.30 -16.21 -15.69
C ILE A 314 -9.93 -16.51 -14.34
N LEU A 315 -11.13 -16.00 -14.13
CA LEU A 315 -11.91 -16.17 -12.91
C LEU A 315 -13.07 -17.15 -13.14
N SER A 316 -13.49 -17.86 -12.09
CA SER A 316 -14.61 -18.81 -12.17
C SER A 316 -15.97 -18.15 -12.41
N ASP A 317 -16.09 -16.84 -12.12
CA ASP A 317 -17.31 -16.06 -12.34
C ASP A 317 -16.97 -14.58 -12.57
N ASN A 318 -17.96 -13.79 -13.02
CA ASN A 318 -17.79 -12.37 -13.29
C ASN A 318 -18.03 -11.53 -12.01
N PRO A 319 -17.00 -10.91 -11.41
CA PRO A 319 -17.13 -10.18 -10.16
C PRO A 319 -18.03 -8.94 -10.25
N ILE A 320 -18.31 -8.45 -11.48
CA ILE A 320 -19.16 -7.27 -11.71
C ILE A 320 -20.64 -7.66 -11.82
N LYS A 321 -20.93 -8.90 -12.23
CA LYS A 321 -22.31 -9.37 -12.52
C LYS A 321 -22.88 -10.32 -11.47
N ILE A 322 -22.02 -11.00 -10.73
CA ILE A 322 -22.44 -11.89 -9.63
C ILE A 322 -23.09 -11.10 -8.49
N ASP A 323 -23.89 -11.76 -7.65
CA ASP A 323 -24.31 -11.20 -6.37
C ASP A 323 -23.08 -10.71 -5.59
N PRO A 324 -23.03 -9.44 -5.18
CA PRO A 324 -21.88 -8.90 -4.45
C PRO A 324 -21.48 -9.72 -3.23
N MET A 325 -22.43 -10.34 -2.54
CA MET A 325 -22.14 -11.20 -1.38
C MET A 325 -21.40 -12.49 -1.73
N LYS A 326 -21.36 -12.87 -3.02
CA LYS A 326 -20.70 -14.08 -3.51
C LYS A 326 -19.33 -13.84 -4.16
N ILE A 327 -18.88 -12.58 -4.23
CA ILE A 327 -17.59 -12.22 -4.88
C ILE A 327 -16.42 -12.98 -4.24
N ASN A 328 -16.44 -13.18 -2.93
CA ASN A 328 -15.39 -13.92 -2.22
C ASN A 328 -15.35 -15.44 -2.51
N ASN A 329 -16.37 -15.97 -3.19
CA ASN A 329 -16.39 -17.36 -3.64
C ASN A 329 -15.76 -17.54 -5.03
N ILE A 330 -15.46 -16.45 -5.72
CA ILE A 330 -14.80 -16.48 -7.03
C ILE A 330 -13.38 -17.00 -6.86
N SER A 331 -13.02 -18.03 -7.62
CA SER A 331 -11.67 -18.58 -7.67
C SER A 331 -10.93 -18.13 -8.92
N VAL A 332 -9.61 -18.10 -8.81
CA VAL A 332 -8.72 -17.94 -9.96
C VAL A 332 -8.57 -19.30 -10.64
N GLU A 333 -8.95 -19.40 -11.89
CA GLU A 333 -8.82 -20.62 -12.70
C GLU A 333 -7.47 -20.65 -13.44
N ALA A 334 -6.97 -19.50 -13.86
CA ALA A 334 -5.63 -19.35 -14.44
C ALA A 334 -5.06 -17.95 -14.26
N THR A 335 -3.74 -17.86 -14.16
CA THR A 335 -2.98 -16.61 -14.20
C THR A 335 -1.99 -16.67 -15.36
N ILE A 336 -2.01 -15.63 -16.18
CA ILE A 336 -1.21 -15.51 -17.41
C ILE A 336 -0.34 -14.27 -17.28
N LYS A 337 0.97 -14.43 -17.45
CA LYS A 337 1.97 -13.35 -17.44
C LYS A 337 2.63 -13.26 -18.81
N GLU A 338 2.48 -12.11 -19.46
CA GLU A 338 3.04 -11.85 -20.79
C GLU A 338 2.69 -12.96 -21.80
N GLY A 339 1.42 -13.41 -21.78
CA GLY A 339 0.92 -14.45 -22.65
C GLY A 339 1.28 -15.88 -22.24
N LYS A 340 2.06 -16.09 -21.20
CA LYS A 340 2.40 -17.42 -20.68
C LYS A 340 1.54 -17.76 -19.47
N MET A 341 0.95 -18.94 -19.47
CA MET A 341 0.25 -19.46 -18.30
C MET A 341 1.25 -19.80 -17.19
N ILE A 342 1.17 -19.08 -16.07
CA ILE A 342 2.05 -19.26 -14.90
C ILE A 342 1.36 -19.96 -13.74
N TYR A 343 0.02 -20.03 -13.77
CA TYR A 343 -0.79 -20.81 -12.84
C TYR A 343 -2.03 -21.34 -13.56
N LYS A 344 -2.43 -22.54 -13.23
CA LYS A 344 -3.70 -23.17 -13.62
C LYS A 344 -4.18 -24.01 -12.44
N LYS A 345 -5.46 -23.85 -12.06
CA LYS A 345 -6.13 -24.61 -11.02
C LYS A 345 -6.31 -26.09 -11.42
#